data_6249e64f8f12730e8d4c844f7889fa0c
#
_entry.id   6249e64f8f12730e8d4c844f7889fa0c
#
_cell.length_a   1.000
_cell.length_b   1.000
_cell.length_c   1.000
_cell.angle_alpha   90.00
_cell.angle_beta   90.00
_cell.angle_gamma   90.00
#
_symmetry.space_group_name_H-M   'P 1'
#
loop_
_entity.id
_entity.type
_entity.pdbx_description
1 polymer ?
#
loop_
_entity_poly.entity_id
_entity_poly.type
_entity_poly.pdbx_seq_one_letter_code
_entity_poly.pdbx_strand_id
1 'polypeptide(L)'
;LEKKCSTSHQFQKRKCLQPIWYVGYVDLLCHCCYDGSKINLGFKYVNIFVTNPDPHKSATELPDKHIVKMPLETCQMLSIIYSKWYYDWGEIHKKDGTPYNTEKGAFRNHPCTKWAADSIFNTAWLIQHGCALSDEYSYRYGKLHGCHKALFEAKKTFHRCAGEVITCYCMVE
;
A
#
# COMPACT_ATOMS: atom_id res chain seq x y z
N LEU A 1 19.30 16.51 14.17
CA LEU A 1 19.74 16.66 12.76
C LEU A 1 18.61 16.18 11.88
N GLU A 2 17.74 17.13 11.52
CA GLU A 2 16.64 16.90 10.58
C GLU A 2 17.24 16.72 9.18
N LYS A 3 17.14 15.52 8.61
CA LYS A 3 17.41 15.30 7.20
C LYS A 3 16.30 15.98 6.40
N LYS A 4 16.62 17.12 5.77
CA LYS A 4 15.76 17.74 4.78
C LYS A 4 15.51 16.74 3.64
N CYS A 5 14.25 16.50 3.36
CA CYS A 5 13.81 15.75 2.19
C CYS A 5 14.35 16.47 0.94
N SER A 6 15.20 15.82 0.16
CA SER A 6 15.78 16.45 -1.04
C SER A 6 14.69 16.52 -2.12
N THR A 7 14.14 17.71 -2.31
CA THR A 7 13.19 18.04 -3.36
C THR A 7 13.93 18.30 -4.68
N SER A 8 14.34 17.27 -5.38
CA SER A 8 14.82 17.41 -6.75
C SER A 8 14.48 16.20 -7.62
N HIS A 9 13.20 15.86 -7.71
CA HIS A 9 12.69 15.12 -8.84
C HIS A 9 11.62 15.97 -9.49
N GLN A 10 11.90 16.42 -10.72
CA GLN A 10 10.95 17.15 -11.56
C GLN A 10 9.68 16.31 -11.67
N PHE A 11 8.64 16.76 -10.98
CA PHE A 11 7.28 16.27 -11.17
C PHE A 11 6.85 16.65 -12.60
N GLN A 12 7.07 15.74 -13.52
CA GLN A 12 6.50 15.84 -14.85
C GLN A 12 4.98 15.76 -14.70
N LYS A 13 4.31 16.91 -14.91
CA LYS A 13 2.84 17.03 -14.95
C LYS A 13 2.29 16.08 -16.02
N ARG A 14 2.13 14.81 -15.67
CA ARG A 14 1.31 13.91 -16.48
C ARG A 14 -0.14 14.26 -16.18
N LYS A 15 -0.91 14.47 -17.26
CA LYS A 15 -2.35 14.74 -17.22
C LYS A 15 -3.02 13.81 -16.22
N CYS A 16 -3.77 14.42 -15.30
CA CYS A 16 -4.66 13.73 -14.38
C CYS A 16 -5.62 12.88 -15.21
N LEU A 17 -5.29 11.61 -15.39
CA LEU A 17 -6.25 10.64 -15.90
C LEU A 17 -7.23 10.41 -14.76
N GLN A 18 -8.48 10.65 -15.05
CA GLN A 18 -9.59 10.45 -14.12
C GLN A 18 -9.47 9.09 -13.42
N PRO A 19 -9.82 8.99 -12.12
CA PRO A 19 -9.85 7.71 -11.43
C PRO A 19 -10.79 6.80 -12.21
N ILE A 20 -10.25 5.69 -12.72
CA ILE A 20 -11.06 4.65 -13.36
C ILE A 20 -11.82 3.96 -12.23
N TRP A 21 -13.03 4.46 -11.95
CA TRP A 21 -14.01 3.80 -11.11
C TRP A 21 -14.54 2.59 -11.85
N TYR A 22 -13.87 1.48 -11.75
CA TYR A 22 -14.43 0.21 -12.17
C TYR A 22 -14.96 -0.51 -10.94
N VAL A 23 -16.27 -0.33 -10.69
CA VAL A 23 -17.04 -1.18 -9.78
C VAL A 23 -17.24 -2.50 -10.51
N GLY A 24 -16.32 -3.40 -10.33
CA GLY A 24 -16.43 -4.79 -10.67
C GLY A 24 -15.56 -5.52 -9.68
N TYR A 25 -15.93 -6.72 -9.36
CA TYR A 25 -15.08 -7.68 -8.66
C TYR A 25 -13.78 -7.76 -9.46
N VAL A 26 -12.89 -6.80 -9.28
CA VAL A 26 -11.58 -6.83 -9.88
C VAL A 26 -10.79 -7.77 -9.00
N ASP A 27 -11.00 -9.05 -9.25
CA ASP A 27 -9.91 -9.99 -9.16
C ASP A 27 -8.81 -9.40 -10.07
N LEU A 28 -7.99 -8.52 -9.51
CA LEU A 28 -6.67 -8.23 -10.05
C LEU A 28 -5.82 -9.49 -9.82
N LEU A 29 -6.40 -10.64 -10.14
CA LEU A 29 -5.69 -11.81 -10.54
C LEU A 29 -4.97 -11.38 -11.81
N CYS A 30 -3.71 -10.99 -11.62
CA CYS A 30 -2.79 -10.85 -12.73
C CYS A 30 -2.95 -12.10 -13.62
N HIS A 31 -3.66 -11.94 -14.74
CA HIS A 31 -3.87 -13.00 -15.74
C HIS A 31 -2.55 -13.53 -16.31
N CYS A 32 -1.42 -12.90 -15.95
CA CYS A 32 -0.07 -13.34 -16.28
C CYS A 32 0.47 -14.44 -15.36
N CYS A 33 -0.26 -14.87 -14.32
CA CYS A 33 0.19 -15.91 -13.40
C CYS A 33 -0.54 -17.26 -13.57
N TYR A 34 -1.44 -17.38 -14.57
CA TYR A 34 -2.08 -18.65 -14.87
C TYR A 34 -1.41 -19.32 -16.08
N ASP A 35 -0.15 -19.69 -15.90
CA ASP A 35 0.48 -20.73 -16.71
C ASP A 35 0.63 -21.97 -15.80
N GLY A 36 -0.03 -23.05 -16.21
CA GLY A 36 -0.12 -24.30 -15.48
C GLY A 36 1.19 -25.09 -15.35
N SER A 37 2.34 -24.47 -15.47
CA SER A 37 3.62 -25.09 -15.21
C SER A 37 4.02 -24.89 -13.75
N LYS A 38 4.08 -26.00 -13.02
CA LYS A 38 4.61 -26.09 -11.65
C LYS A 38 6.09 -25.68 -11.61
N ILE A 39 6.35 -24.39 -11.52
CA ILE A 39 7.66 -23.87 -11.11
C ILE A 39 7.51 -23.40 -9.67
N ASN A 40 7.98 -24.24 -8.77
CA ASN A 40 8.04 -23.99 -7.33
C ASN A 40 9.18 -23.01 -7.04
N LEU A 41 9.08 -21.80 -7.55
CA LEU A 41 9.91 -20.66 -7.20
C LEU A 41 9.14 -19.93 -6.13
N GLY A 42 9.69 -19.87 -4.91
CA GLY A 42 9.09 -19.24 -3.73
C GLY A 42 8.82 -17.74 -3.90
N PHE A 43 8.03 -17.36 -4.88
CA PHE A 43 7.58 -16.01 -5.08
C PHE A 43 6.52 -15.70 -4.03
N LYS A 44 6.88 -14.83 -3.08
CA LYS A 44 5.89 -14.15 -2.26
C LYS A 44 5.10 -13.22 -3.17
N TYR A 45 3.79 -13.44 -3.25
CA TYR A 45 2.88 -12.54 -3.94
C TYR A 45 2.40 -11.47 -2.95
N VAL A 46 2.20 -10.25 -3.44
CA VAL A 46 1.50 -9.17 -2.74
C VAL A 46 0.24 -8.83 -3.54
N ASN A 47 -0.88 -8.61 -2.86
CA ASN A 47 -2.15 -8.34 -3.52
C ASN A 47 -2.88 -7.18 -2.86
N ILE A 48 -3.83 -6.60 -3.61
CA ILE A 48 -4.82 -5.65 -3.09
C ILE A 48 -6.19 -6.20 -3.51
N PHE A 49 -7.07 -6.42 -2.53
CA PHE A 49 -8.45 -6.81 -2.80
C PHE A 49 -9.35 -5.61 -2.55
N VAL A 50 -10.05 -5.17 -3.58
CA VAL A 50 -10.92 -4.01 -3.56
C VAL A 50 -12.35 -4.46 -3.82
N THR A 51 -13.22 -4.32 -2.81
CA THR A 51 -14.64 -4.63 -2.90
C THR A 51 -15.48 -3.35 -2.99
N ASN A 52 -14.92 -2.23 -2.52
CA ASN A 52 -15.57 -0.93 -2.47
C ASN A 52 -14.56 0.19 -2.78
N PRO A 53 -14.97 1.28 -3.47
CA PRO A 53 -14.12 2.46 -3.68
C PRO A 53 -13.64 3.10 -2.38
N ASP A 54 -14.47 3.08 -1.34
CA ASP A 54 -14.11 3.52 0.00
C ASP A 54 -13.19 2.48 0.65
N PRO A 55 -11.94 2.86 1.02
CA PRO A 55 -10.98 1.93 1.60
C PRO A 55 -11.43 1.31 2.91
N HIS A 56 -12.23 2.03 3.72
CA HIS A 56 -12.75 1.52 4.98
C HIS A 56 -13.83 0.47 4.75
N LYS A 57 -14.80 0.75 3.87
CA LYS A 57 -15.82 -0.21 3.50
C LYS A 57 -15.21 -1.45 2.86
N SER A 58 -14.27 -1.24 1.94
CA SER A 58 -13.53 -2.35 1.32
C SER A 58 -12.88 -3.26 2.35
N ALA A 59 -12.25 -2.69 3.38
CA ALA A 59 -11.63 -3.48 4.45
C ALA A 59 -12.65 -4.32 5.24
N THR A 60 -13.81 -3.74 5.60
CA THR A 60 -14.83 -4.45 6.39
C THR A 60 -15.53 -5.58 5.64
N GLU A 61 -15.57 -5.51 4.32
CA GLU A 61 -16.19 -6.51 3.45
C GLU A 61 -15.30 -7.73 3.18
N LEU A 62 -14.00 -7.65 3.53
CA LEU A 62 -13.08 -8.76 3.28
C LEU A 62 -13.23 -9.91 4.30
N PRO A 63 -13.06 -11.16 3.83
CA PRO A 63 -13.11 -12.33 4.71
C PRO A 63 -11.90 -12.38 5.66
N ASP A 64 -12.05 -13.09 6.77
CA ASP A 64 -11.08 -13.19 7.86
C ASP A 64 -9.65 -13.49 7.41
N LYS A 65 -9.51 -14.41 6.43
CA LYS A 65 -8.19 -14.77 5.89
C LYS A 65 -7.45 -13.55 5.29
N HIS A 66 -8.19 -12.63 4.66
CA HIS A 66 -7.61 -11.42 4.11
C HIS A 66 -7.31 -10.39 5.20
N ILE A 67 -8.20 -10.24 6.18
CA ILE A 67 -7.98 -9.34 7.33
C ILE A 67 -6.69 -9.70 8.09
N VAL A 68 -6.37 -10.99 8.19
CA VAL A 68 -5.12 -11.46 8.84
C VAL A 68 -3.89 -11.21 7.97
N LYS A 69 -4.00 -11.31 6.65
CA LYS A 69 -2.83 -11.34 5.75
C LYS A 69 -2.54 -10.01 5.07
N MET A 70 -3.57 -9.30 4.63
CA MET A 70 -3.42 -8.11 3.78
C MET A 70 -2.69 -6.94 4.44
N PRO A 71 -2.79 -6.67 5.76
CA PRO A 71 -1.98 -5.63 6.39
C PRO A 71 -0.47 -5.84 6.20
N LEU A 72 0.00 -7.10 6.20
CA LEU A 72 1.41 -7.41 5.92
C LEU A 72 1.79 -7.12 4.48
N GLU A 73 0.94 -7.53 3.53
CA GLU A 73 1.19 -7.28 2.11
C GLU A 73 1.16 -5.79 1.77
N THR A 74 0.27 -5.02 2.40
CA THR A 74 0.25 -3.56 2.32
C THR A 74 1.57 -2.96 2.80
N CYS A 75 2.09 -3.38 3.96
CA CYS A 75 3.39 -2.92 4.45
C CYS A 75 4.53 -3.26 3.50
N GLN A 76 4.51 -4.44 2.89
CA GLN A 76 5.53 -4.86 1.92
C GLN A 76 5.50 -3.98 0.66
N MET A 77 4.32 -3.65 0.15
CA MET A 77 4.18 -2.72 -0.98
C MET A 77 4.64 -1.31 -0.62
N LEU A 78 4.16 -0.78 0.51
CA LEU A 78 4.51 0.57 0.96
C LEU A 78 6.01 0.72 1.22
N SER A 79 6.66 -0.32 1.78
CA SER A 79 8.11 -0.27 2.00
C SER A 79 8.90 -0.13 0.70
N ILE A 80 8.47 -0.80 -0.37
CA ILE A 80 9.07 -0.67 -1.71
C ILE A 80 8.76 0.70 -2.31
N ILE A 81 7.52 1.19 -2.16
CA ILE A 81 7.10 2.50 -2.69
C ILE A 81 7.89 3.63 -2.02
N TYR A 82 8.17 3.52 -0.71
CA TYR A 82 8.91 4.54 0.03
C TYR A 82 10.42 4.46 -0.14
N SER A 83 10.94 3.33 -0.65
CA SER A 83 12.37 3.14 -0.86
C SER A 83 12.89 3.86 -2.11
N LYS A 84 14.22 3.76 -2.33
CA LYS A 84 14.92 4.25 -3.52
C LYS A 84 14.35 3.79 -4.87
N TRP A 85 13.46 2.80 -4.87
CA TRP A 85 12.86 2.27 -6.10
C TRP A 85 11.76 3.15 -6.67
N TYR A 86 11.14 4.01 -5.82
CA TYR A 86 10.05 4.91 -6.22
C TYR A 86 10.21 6.32 -5.63
N TYR A 87 9.80 6.56 -4.39
CA TYR A 87 9.70 7.90 -3.83
C TYR A 87 10.90 8.36 -2.99
N ASP A 88 11.72 7.42 -2.51
CA ASP A 88 12.86 7.69 -1.61
C ASP A 88 12.47 8.50 -0.35
N TRP A 89 11.34 8.13 0.25
CA TRP A 89 10.82 8.79 1.45
C TRP A 89 11.39 8.22 2.76
N GLY A 90 12.10 7.11 2.68
CA GLY A 90 12.74 6.45 3.81
C GLY A 90 12.21 5.04 4.06
N GLU A 91 12.56 4.49 5.21
CA GLU A 91 12.28 3.11 5.58
C GLU A 91 11.00 3.01 6.42
N ILE A 92 10.32 1.87 6.33
CA ILE A 92 9.23 1.46 7.21
C ILE A 92 9.74 0.32 8.10
N HIS A 93 9.43 0.36 9.40
CA HIS A 93 9.94 -0.59 10.37
C HIS A 93 8.87 -1.60 10.80
N LYS A 94 9.31 -2.84 11.00
CA LYS A 94 8.50 -3.92 11.56
C LYS A 94 8.27 -3.68 13.06
N LYS A 95 7.46 -4.56 13.68
CA LYS A 95 7.16 -4.50 15.12
C LYS A 95 8.42 -4.57 15.99
N ASP A 96 9.43 -5.32 15.59
CA ASP A 96 10.71 -5.50 16.27
C ASP A 96 11.70 -4.34 16.07
N GLY A 97 11.32 -3.31 15.31
CA GLY A 97 12.16 -2.16 14.99
C GLY A 97 13.10 -2.38 13.81
N THR A 98 13.16 -3.56 13.21
CA THR A 98 13.97 -3.79 12.02
C THR A 98 13.24 -3.26 10.76
N PRO A 99 13.96 -2.67 9.77
CA PRO A 99 13.34 -2.21 8.56
C PRO A 99 12.84 -3.37 7.69
N TYR A 100 11.85 -3.11 6.86
CA TYR A 100 11.52 -4.03 5.77
C TYR A 100 12.68 -4.07 4.77
N ASN A 101 13.05 -5.27 4.33
CA ASN A 101 14.15 -5.42 3.38
C ASN A 101 13.69 -4.99 1.97
N THR A 102 14.23 -3.90 1.48
CA THR A 102 13.93 -3.33 0.16
C THR A 102 15.11 -3.36 -0.81
N GLU A 103 16.28 -3.81 -0.36
CA GLU A 103 17.55 -3.78 -1.11
C GLU A 103 17.43 -4.39 -2.50
N LYS A 104 16.89 -5.60 -2.58
CA LYS A 104 16.69 -6.33 -3.83
C LYS A 104 15.48 -5.85 -4.65
N GLY A 105 14.71 -4.91 -4.13
CA GLY A 105 13.49 -4.41 -4.78
C GLY A 105 12.46 -5.52 -5.02
N ALA A 106 12.30 -6.45 -4.05
CA ALA A 106 11.24 -7.44 -4.11
C ALA A 106 9.89 -6.75 -4.27
N PHE A 107 9.03 -7.29 -5.13
CA PHE A 107 7.70 -6.75 -5.45
C PHE A 107 7.68 -5.42 -6.24
N ARG A 108 8.81 -4.76 -6.53
CA ARG A 108 8.81 -3.47 -7.26
C ARG A 108 8.10 -3.53 -8.62
N ASN A 109 8.16 -4.68 -9.28
CA ASN A 109 7.53 -4.88 -10.58
C ASN A 109 6.13 -5.50 -10.50
N HIS A 110 5.64 -5.80 -9.29
CA HIS A 110 4.31 -6.38 -9.12
C HIS A 110 3.23 -5.38 -9.53
N PRO A 111 2.17 -5.80 -10.26
CA PRO A 111 1.12 -4.90 -10.73
C PRO A 111 0.50 -4.05 -9.64
N CYS A 112 0.18 -4.62 -8.47
CA CYS A 112 -0.38 -3.88 -7.34
C CYS A 112 0.59 -2.82 -6.80
N THR A 113 1.89 -3.11 -6.73
CA THR A 113 2.91 -2.15 -6.29
C THR A 113 3.04 -1.02 -7.31
N LYS A 114 3.05 -1.34 -8.61
CA LYS A 114 3.09 -0.34 -9.68
C LYS A 114 1.86 0.56 -9.65
N TRP A 115 0.68 -0.03 -9.55
CA TRP A 115 -0.57 0.73 -9.42
C TRP A 115 -0.51 1.68 -8.21
N ALA A 116 -0.11 1.18 -7.05
CA ALA A 116 -0.05 1.98 -5.85
C ALA A 116 0.99 3.12 -5.93
N ALA A 117 2.09 2.91 -6.66
CA ALA A 117 3.15 3.91 -6.86
C ALA A 117 2.88 4.86 -8.04
N ASP A 118 1.92 4.55 -8.92
CA ASP A 118 1.63 5.33 -10.13
C ASP A 118 1.10 6.73 -9.80
N SER A 119 0.40 6.87 -8.70
CA SER A 119 -0.04 8.17 -8.19
C SER A 119 -0.02 8.23 -6.67
N ILE A 120 0.19 9.45 -6.17
CA ILE A 120 0.12 9.76 -4.74
C ILE A 120 -1.28 9.43 -4.16
N PHE A 121 -2.33 9.54 -4.96
CA PHE A 121 -3.70 9.20 -4.56
C PHE A 121 -3.88 7.69 -4.39
N ASN A 122 -3.28 6.90 -5.27
CA ASN A 122 -3.29 5.44 -5.13
C ASN A 122 -2.51 5.00 -3.89
N THR A 123 -1.36 5.64 -3.62
CA THR A 123 -0.61 5.42 -2.39
C THR A 123 -1.43 5.79 -1.15
N ALA A 124 -2.14 6.93 -1.17
CA ALA A 124 -3.02 7.36 -0.08
C ALA A 124 -4.13 6.35 0.17
N TRP A 125 -4.78 5.89 -0.90
CA TRP A 125 -5.84 4.86 -0.81
C TRP A 125 -5.29 3.57 -0.19
N LEU A 126 -4.13 3.10 -0.66
CA LEU A 126 -3.50 1.88 -0.12
C LEU A 126 -3.17 2.01 1.37
N ILE A 127 -2.70 3.17 1.82
CA ILE A 127 -2.42 3.44 3.24
C ILE A 127 -3.71 3.39 4.06
N GLN A 128 -4.76 4.09 3.60
CA GLN A 128 -6.05 4.12 4.29
C GLN A 128 -6.65 2.71 4.38
N HIS A 129 -6.63 1.96 3.28
CA HIS A 129 -7.10 0.58 3.25
C HIS A 129 -6.30 -0.33 4.20
N GLY A 130 -4.97 -0.20 4.21
CA GLY A 130 -4.11 -0.97 5.14
C GLY A 130 -4.38 -0.63 6.61
N CYS A 131 -4.58 0.65 6.94
CA CYS A 131 -4.96 1.06 8.28
C CYS A 131 -6.34 0.48 8.66
N ALA A 132 -7.32 0.61 7.77
CA ALA A 132 -8.67 0.07 7.98
C ALA A 132 -8.67 -1.46 8.17
N LEU A 133 -7.86 -2.19 7.42
CA LEU A 133 -7.65 -3.63 7.62
C LEU A 133 -7.07 -3.96 8.99
N SER A 134 -6.13 -3.14 9.47
CA SER A 134 -5.54 -3.31 10.81
C SER A 134 -6.55 -3.01 11.93
N ASP A 135 -7.41 -2.02 11.73
CA ASP A 135 -8.49 -1.66 12.66
C ASP A 135 -9.57 -2.76 12.67
N GLU A 136 -9.97 -3.26 11.50
CA GLU A 136 -10.91 -4.37 11.36
C GLU A 136 -10.37 -5.66 12.01
N TYR A 137 -9.05 -5.93 11.87
CA TYR A 137 -8.40 -7.00 12.60
C TYR A 137 -8.54 -6.83 14.10
N SER A 138 -8.32 -5.61 14.61
CA SER A 138 -8.44 -5.32 16.04
C SER A 138 -9.87 -5.50 16.53
N TYR A 139 -10.85 -5.09 15.73
CA TYR A 139 -12.27 -5.28 16.01
C TYR A 139 -12.65 -6.75 16.08
N ARG A 140 -12.26 -7.57 15.08
CA ARG A 140 -12.62 -9.01 15.02
C ARG A 140 -11.91 -9.86 16.06
N TYR A 141 -10.66 -9.55 16.38
CA TYR A 141 -9.79 -10.43 17.19
C TYR A 141 -9.44 -9.86 18.57
N GLY A 142 -9.86 -8.66 18.91
CA GLY A 142 -9.61 -8.04 20.22
C GLY A 142 -8.13 -7.72 20.50
N LYS A 143 -7.29 -7.65 19.47
CA LYS A 143 -5.84 -7.38 19.60
C LYS A 143 -5.29 -6.62 18.39
N LEU A 144 -4.22 -5.86 18.60
CA LEU A 144 -3.56 -5.13 17.52
C LEU A 144 -2.87 -6.08 16.53
N HIS A 145 -3.02 -5.78 15.23
CA HIS A 145 -2.29 -6.49 14.20
C HIS A 145 -0.78 -6.23 14.30
N GLY A 146 0.05 -7.23 13.97
CA GLY A 146 1.51 -7.08 14.01
C GLY A 146 2.08 -5.95 13.14
N CYS A 147 1.36 -5.57 12.09
CA CYS A 147 1.74 -4.48 11.18
C CYS A 147 1.15 -3.11 11.55
N HIS A 148 0.35 -3.01 12.62
CA HIS A 148 -0.32 -1.77 13.02
C HIS A 148 0.66 -0.59 13.12
N LYS A 149 1.77 -0.77 13.86
CA LYS A 149 2.80 0.26 14.02
C LYS A 149 3.41 0.69 12.67
N ALA A 150 3.72 -0.27 11.80
CA ALA A 150 4.30 -0.01 10.48
C ALA A 150 3.36 0.79 9.57
N LEU A 151 2.07 0.49 9.59
CA LEU A 151 1.05 1.22 8.82
C LEU A 151 0.91 2.67 9.31
N PHE A 152 0.91 2.89 10.62
CA PHE A 152 0.89 4.24 11.19
C PHE A 152 2.17 5.03 10.91
N GLU A 153 3.33 4.38 10.91
CA GLU A 153 4.60 4.99 10.50
C GLU A 153 4.53 5.41 9.02
N ALA A 154 4.05 4.51 8.14
CA ALA A 154 3.85 4.81 6.73
C ALA A 154 2.90 6.00 6.53
N LYS A 155 1.77 6.03 7.24
CA LYS A 155 0.83 7.15 7.21
C LYS A 155 1.48 8.48 7.61
N LYS A 156 2.25 8.51 8.70
CA LYS A 156 2.98 9.70 9.15
C LYS A 156 4.01 10.17 8.12
N THR A 157 4.78 9.24 7.55
CA THR A 157 5.76 9.55 6.52
C THR A 157 5.09 10.12 5.27
N PHE A 158 3.97 9.53 4.85
CA PHE A 158 3.18 10.04 3.74
C PHE A 158 2.73 11.49 3.96
N HIS A 159 2.14 11.80 5.11
CA HIS A 159 1.71 13.17 5.44
C HIS A 159 2.88 14.17 5.42
N ARG A 160 4.04 13.76 5.93
CA ARG A 160 5.25 14.60 5.94
C ARG A 160 5.80 14.86 4.53
N CYS A 161 5.79 13.85 3.65
CA CYS A 161 6.47 13.93 2.35
C CYS A 161 5.53 14.37 1.22
N ALA A 162 4.25 14.02 1.30
CA ALA A 162 3.25 14.36 0.30
C ALA A 162 2.61 15.74 0.50
N GLY A 163 2.82 16.36 1.67
CA GLY A 163 2.29 17.70 1.98
C GLY A 163 0.75 17.76 1.97
N GLU A 164 0.22 18.96 1.75
CA GLU A 164 -1.22 19.29 1.80
C GLU A 164 -2.07 18.65 0.68
N VAL A 165 -1.47 17.92 -0.25
CA VAL A 165 -2.20 17.26 -1.36
C VAL A 165 -3.33 16.36 -0.85
N ILE A 166 -3.22 15.91 0.40
CA ILE A 166 -4.20 15.01 1.03
C ILE A 166 -5.43 15.75 1.53
N THR A 167 -5.32 17.02 1.87
CA THR A 167 -6.43 17.79 2.46
C THR A 167 -7.63 17.89 1.50
N CYS A 168 -7.38 17.84 0.20
CA CYS A 168 -8.46 17.85 -0.80
C CYS A 168 -9.23 16.52 -0.92
N TYR A 169 -8.65 15.40 -0.50
CA TYR A 169 -9.31 14.10 -0.69
C TYR A 169 -10.24 13.71 0.48
N CYS A 170 -10.06 14.34 1.64
CA CYS A 170 -10.92 14.13 2.81
C CYS A 170 -12.14 15.07 2.85
N MET A 171 -12.32 15.93 1.86
CA MET A 171 -13.37 16.95 1.80
C MET A 171 -14.48 16.65 0.77
N VAL A 172 -14.58 15.42 0.29
CA VAL A 172 -15.74 15.01 -0.52
C VAL A 172 -16.55 14.04 0.33
N GLU A 173 -17.29 14.61 1.29
CA GLU A 173 -18.51 14.05 1.81
C GLU A 173 -19.69 14.46 0.93
#